data_8ab5ca14f55d08f6dd4120a18f155799
#
_entry.id   8ab5ca14f55d08f6dd4120a18f155799
#
_cell.length_a   1.000
_cell.length_b   1.000
_cell.length_c   1.000
_cell.angle_alpha   90.00
_cell.angle_beta   90.00
_cell.angle_gamma   90.00
#
_symmetry.space_group_name_H-M   'P 1'
#
loop_
_entity.id
_entity.type
_entity.pdbx_description
1 polymer ?
#
loop_
_entity_poly.entity_id
_entity_poly.type
_entity_poly.pdbx_seq_one_letter_code
_entity_poly.pdbx_strand_id
1 'polypeptide(L)'
;VKYFFDTDHLYATLLVFAAVLGIVFVPLNIAFISPFAQAFADFDITDLVFSRLRSDRSTTSDTSIVLVNIAHLPRHHIARQLERLAAHEPAAIGIDAFFRSPKQPSADSALAHALAKARHVVLVSKLTHFQPSDGVFDSLETSHPMFNRFAQNGFANVVVDSLAGFRTVRSFSPCERVRTHASVNEHLAFSVQLARYLDSNAVKRFLDRQNEVESINYRGNYSHFYTLDANDVLDSTTDLGFVRGKIVLMGFLGYSLAEPSLEDTFFTPLNERSAGKTLPDMYGLVIHANIVSMILQGMFINDMPVPLSMLLAFLVCYANMVLFHYLIEHYERLYQPLSIVVQLTEWVVLIFLLVWLLDQWSYKADFTLTLTACTLSAGVFEIYSQSLKPIVITFRERWQERQSKRSNDNITTVTTTVVHSQNIPTSQSTGEPL
;
A
#
# COMPACT_ATOMS: atom_id res chain seq x y z
N VAL A 1 -17.66 0.00 -35.56
CA VAL A 1 -17.76 1.39 -35.11
C VAL A 1 -19.11 1.67 -34.45
N LYS A 2 -20.25 1.13 -34.98
CA LYS A 2 -21.61 1.39 -34.46
C LYS A 2 -21.82 0.92 -33.00
N TYR A 3 -21.18 -0.18 -32.55
CA TYR A 3 -21.28 -0.69 -31.21
C TYR A 3 -20.45 0.09 -30.17
N PHE A 4 -19.37 0.77 -30.58
CA PHE A 4 -18.45 1.44 -29.64
C PHE A 4 -18.96 2.77 -29.07
N PHE A 5 -19.97 3.40 -29.66
CA PHE A 5 -20.48 4.73 -29.27
C PHE A 5 -21.95 4.70 -28.84
N ASP A 6 -22.44 3.54 -28.39
CA ASP A 6 -23.80 3.46 -27.85
C ASP A 6 -23.83 4.00 -26.41
N THR A 7 -24.74 4.95 -26.16
CA THR A 7 -24.94 5.50 -24.80
C THR A 7 -25.37 4.45 -23.79
N ASP A 8 -25.96 3.35 -24.24
CA ASP A 8 -26.36 2.24 -23.39
C ASP A 8 -25.17 1.57 -22.69
N HIS A 9 -24.02 1.46 -23.37
CA HIS A 9 -22.80 0.92 -22.76
C HIS A 9 -22.27 1.81 -21.64
N LEU A 10 -22.38 3.14 -21.81
CA LEU A 10 -22.01 4.09 -20.76
C LEU A 10 -22.92 3.95 -19.54
N TYR A 11 -24.24 3.88 -19.75
CA TYR A 11 -25.19 3.70 -18.65
C TYR A 11 -24.99 2.36 -17.92
N ALA A 12 -24.77 1.29 -18.66
CA ALA A 12 -24.46 -0.02 -18.06
C ALA A 12 -23.16 0.01 -17.28
N THR A 13 -22.10 0.65 -17.80
CA THR A 13 -20.82 0.84 -17.09
C THR A 13 -21.03 1.61 -15.80
N LEU A 14 -21.73 2.75 -15.83
CA LEU A 14 -22.03 3.52 -14.62
C LEU A 14 -22.85 2.71 -13.61
N LEU A 15 -23.76 1.85 -14.07
CA LEU A 15 -24.51 0.95 -13.20
C LEU A 15 -23.62 -0.07 -12.51
N VAL A 16 -22.58 -0.61 -13.18
CA VAL A 16 -21.57 -1.48 -12.53
C VAL A 16 -20.86 -0.72 -11.41
N PHE A 17 -20.39 0.50 -11.66
CA PHE A 17 -19.73 1.29 -10.61
C PHE A 17 -20.67 1.66 -9.47
N ALA A 18 -21.95 1.93 -9.76
CA ALA A 18 -22.97 2.13 -8.73
C ALA A 18 -23.19 0.85 -7.90
N ALA A 19 -23.19 -0.33 -8.52
CA ALA A 19 -23.28 -1.60 -7.83
C ALA A 19 -22.05 -1.88 -6.95
N VAL A 20 -20.84 -1.61 -7.44
CA VAL A 20 -19.60 -1.70 -6.67
C VAL A 20 -19.67 -0.79 -5.44
N LEU A 21 -20.05 0.47 -5.61
CA LEU A 21 -20.23 1.40 -4.48
C LEU A 21 -21.30 0.88 -3.52
N GLY A 22 -22.42 0.36 -4.01
CA GLY A 22 -23.47 -0.22 -3.19
C GLY A 22 -22.96 -1.37 -2.32
N ILE A 23 -22.14 -2.26 -2.87
CA ILE A 23 -21.54 -3.39 -2.13
C ILE A 23 -20.60 -2.87 -1.01
N VAL A 24 -19.82 -1.84 -1.24
CA VAL A 24 -18.93 -1.24 -0.23
C VAL A 24 -19.72 -0.68 0.95
N PHE A 25 -20.92 -0.13 0.73
CA PHE A 25 -21.76 0.44 1.78
C PHE A 25 -22.67 -0.60 2.50
N VAL A 26 -22.76 -1.82 1.97
CA VAL A 26 -23.51 -2.87 2.67
C VAL A 26 -22.61 -3.48 3.74
N PRO A 27 -22.93 -3.37 5.03
CA PRO A 27 -22.19 -4.04 6.09
C PRO A 27 -22.45 -5.54 5.99
N LEU A 28 -21.63 -6.23 5.19
CA LEU A 28 -21.66 -7.69 5.04
C LEU A 28 -21.09 -8.34 6.32
N ASN A 29 -21.84 -8.24 7.42
CA ASN A 29 -21.49 -8.92 8.66
C ASN A 29 -21.88 -10.40 8.56
N ILE A 30 -21.25 -11.13 7.64
CA ILE A 30 -21.50 -12.55 7.42
C ILE A 30 -20.52 -13.32 8.32
N ALA A 31 -20.93 -13.58 9.56
CA ALA A 31 -20.14 -14.33 10.55
C ALA A 31 -19.64 -15.70 10.01
N PHE A 32 -20.37 -16.29 9.05
CA PHE A 32 -20.00 -17.54 8.39
C PHE A 32 -18.74 -17.41 7.51
N ILE A 33 -18.50 -16.24 6.90
CA ILE A 33 -17.31 -16.01 6.02
C ILE A 33 -16.10 -15.58 6.85
N SER A 34 -16.29 -15.20 8.12
CA SER A 34 -15.21 -14.66 8.95
C SER A 34 -13.98 -15.57 9.09
N PRO A 35 -14.07 -16.92 9.20
CA PRO A 35 -12.87 -17.77 9.23
C PRO A 35 -12.10 -17.75 7.91
N PHE A 36 -12.78 -17.72 6.76
CA PHE A 36 -12.15 -17.61 5.45
C PHE A 36 -11.61 -16.21 5.23
N ALA A 37 -12.37 -15.18 5.58
CA ALA A 37 -11.92 -13.80 5.51
C ALA A 37 -10.65 -13.57 6.34
N GLN A 38 -10.56 -14.14 7.55
CA GLN A 38 -9.37 -14.07 8.38
C GLN A 38 -8.17 -14.80 7.78
N ALA A 39 -8.38 -15.98 7.15
CA ALA A 39 -7.30 -16.74 6.52
C ALA A 39 -6.68 -15.99 5.31
N PHE A 40 -7.48 -15.17 4.63
CA PHE A 40 -7.04 -14.39 3.46
C PHE A 40 -6.86 -12.89 3.75
N ALA A 41 -7.19 -12.43 4.93
CA ALA A 41 -7.15 -11.00 5.27
C ALA A 41 -5.74 -10.39 5.17
N ASP A 42 -4.69 -11.19 5.38
CA ASP A 42 -3.29 -10.76 5.26
C ASP A 42 -2.65 -11.24 3.95
N PHE A 43 -3.44 -11.83 3.03
CA PHE A 43 -2.90 -12.30 1.74
C PHE A 43 -2.90 -11.15 0.73
N ASP A 44 -1.71 -10.78 0.26
CA ASP A 44 -1.52 -9.92 -0.90
C ASP A 44 -0.92 -10.77 -2.03
N ILE A 45 -1.48 -10.68 -3.24
CA ILE A 45 -0.96 -11.40 -4.42
C ILE A 45 0.51 -11.03 -4.67
N THR A 46 0.93 -9.84 -4.27
CA THR A 46 2.32 -9.41 -4.38
C THR A 46 3.27 -10.24 -3.51
N ASP A 47 2.78 -10.82 -2.38
CA ASP A 47 3.59 -11.72 -1.54
C ASP A 47 4.02 -12.97 -2.32
N LEU A 48 3.20 -13.44 -3.28
CA LEU A 48 3.55 -14.57 -4.13
C LEU A 48 4.77 -14.27 -5.02
N VAL A 49 4.86 -13.02 -5.51
CA VAL A 49 6.02 -12.59 -6.32
C VAL A 49 7.29 -12.60 -5.50
N PHE A 50 7.24 -12.09 -4.27
CA PHE A 50 8.40 -12.06 -3.39
C PHE A 50 8.81 -13.45 -2.93
N SER A 51 7.86 -14.28 -2.48
CA SER A 51 8.16 -15.59 -1.89
C SER A 51 8.55 -16.66 -2.92
N ARG A 52 8.10 -16.56 -4.18
CA ARG A 52 8.32 -17.61 -5.19
C ARG A 52 9.20 -17.18 -6.36
N LEU A 53 9.08 -15.96 -6.85
CA LEU A 53 9.79 -15.51 -8.04
C LEU A 53 11.08 -14.79 -7.74
N ARG A 54 11.13 -14.02 -6.64
CA ARG A 54 12.30 -13.23 -6.27
C ARG A 54 13.23 -13.92 -5.29
N SER A 55 12.74 -14.79 -4.40
CA SER A 55 13.59 -15.54 -3.48
C SER A 55 14.67 -16.35 -4.19
N ASP A 56 14.33 -16.97 -5.33
CA ASP A 56 15.25 -17.79 -6.11
C ASP A 56 16.24 -16.99 -6.97
N ARG A 57 15.92 -15.72 -7.31
CA ARG A 57 16.78 -14.87 -8.17
C ARG A 57 17.84 -14.09 -7.42
N SER A 58 17.71 -13.94 -6.12
CA SER A 58 18.65 -13.16 -5.32
C SER A 58 19.94 -13.93 -5.02
N THR A 59 20.73 -14.20 -6.05
CA THR A 59 22.02 -14.91 -5.92
C THR A 59 23.19 -14.00 -5.50
N THR A 60 23.03 -12.67 -5.60
CA THR A 60 24.11 -11.72 -5.26
C THR A 60 23.88 -11.13 -3.88
N SER A 61 24.79 -11.45 -2.95
CA SER A 61 24.79 -10.85 -1.61
C SER A 61 25.06 -9.33 -1.69
N ASP A 62 24.35 -8.57 -0.85
CA ASP A 62 24.66 -7.15 -0.68
C ASP A 62 25.91 -6.99 0.18
N THR A 63 26.96 -6.51 -0.46
CA THR A 63 28.26 -6.37 0.20
C THR A 63 28.46 -5.03 0.91
N SER A 64 27.51 -4.10 0.79
CA SER A 64 27.60 -2.76 1.39
C SER A 64 27.09 -2.73 2.84
N ILE A 65 26.43 -3.79 3.28
CA ILE A 65 25.82 -3.92 4.61
C ILE A 65 26.41 -5.14 5.32
N VAL A 66 26.72 -4.97 6.61
CA VAL A 66 27.17 -6.03 7.50
C VAL A 66 26.22 -6.11 8.68
N LEU A 67 25.67 -7.28 8.92
CA LEU A 67 24.84 -7.59 10.09
C LEU A 67 25.70 -8.17 11.21
N VAL A 68 25.48 -7.73 12.43
CA VAL A 68 26.19 -8.20 13.61
C VAL A 68 25.17 -8.59 14.67
N ASN A 69 25.18 -9.86 15.03
CA ASN A 69 24.35 -10.35 16.12
C ASN A 69 24.90 -9.84 17.47
N ILE A 70 24.07 -9.17 18.24
CA ILE A 70 24.39 -8.82 19.63
C ILE A 70 23.86 -9.86 20.63
N ALA A 71 22.97 -10.76 20.16
CA ALA A 71 22.30 -11.75 21.01
C ALA A 71 21.74 -11.11 22.31
N HIS A 72 21.85 -11.82 23.44
CA HIS A 72 21.57 -11.27 24.78
C HIS A 72 22.86 -10.88 25.52
N LEU A 73 23.86 -10.38 24.80
CA LEU A 73 25.13 -9.98 25.40
C LEU A 73 24.95 -8.85 26.42
N PRO A 74 25.68 -8.91 27.53
CA PRO A 74 25.78 -7.80 28.47
C PRO A 74 26.49 -6.60 27.82
N ARG A 75 26.20 -5.38 28.32
CA ARG A 75 26.65 -4.11 27.74
C ARG A 75 28.16 -4.00 27.51
N HIS A 76 28.97 -4.57 28.37
CA HIS A 76 30.42 -4.54 28.20
C HIS A 76 30.91 -5.37 27.00
N HIS A 77 30.23 -6.44 26.63
CA HIS A 77 30.51 -7.17 25.40
C HIS A 77 30.04 -6.41 24.15
N ILE A 78 28.85 -5.79 24.22
CA ILE A 78 28.36 -4.90 23.11
C ILE A 78 29.36 -3.74 22.92
N ALA A 79 29.88 -3.16 24.02
CA ALA A 79 30.90 -2.12 23.96
C ALA A 79 32.16 -2.61 23.24
N ARG A 80 32.62 -3.83 23.58
CA ARG A 80 33.81 -4.43 22.91
C ARG A 80 33.58 -4.75 21.46
N GLN A 81 32.38 -5.24 21.07
CA GLN A 81 32.02 -5.39 19.65
C GLN A 81 32.10 -4.04 18.94
N LEU A 82 31.48 -3.01 19.52
CA LEU A 82 31.45 -1.66 18.95
C LEU A 82 32.85 -1.07 18.78
N GLU A 83 33.72 -1.23 19.77
CA GLU A 83 35.13 -0.76 19.71
C GLU A 83 35.90 -1.45 18.60
N ARG A 84 35.73 -2.77 18.45
CA ARG A 84 36.41 -3.52 17.38
C ARG A 84 35.92 -3.13 16.00
N LEU A 85 34.61 -3.01 15.82
CA LEU A 85 34.02 -2.57 14.53
C LEU A 85 34.42 -1.14 14.19
N ALA A 86 34.36 -0.23 15.17
CA ALA A 86 34.73 1.17 14.97
C ALA A 86 36.21 1.38 14.57
N ALA A 87 37.10 0.50 15.05
CA ALA A 87 38.54 0.53 14.69
C ALA A 87 38.78 0.31 13.18
N HIS A 88 37.84 -0.29 12.46
CA HIS A 88 37.91 -0.53 11.02
C HIS A 88 37.19 0.54 10.16
N GLU A 89 36.79 1.66 10.76
CA GLU A 89 36.21 2.82 10.08
C GLU A 89 35.02 2.50 9.14
N PRO A 90 33.93 1.88 9.66
CA PRO A 90 32.70 1.73 8.88
C PRO A 90 32.12 3.11 8.54
N ALA A 91 31.30 3.19 7.48
CA ALA A 91 30.62 4.42 7.10
C ALA A 91 29.63 4.89 8.19
N ALA A 92 28.91 3.95 8.78
CA ALA A 92 28.05 4.17 9.94
C ALA A 92 27.82 2.85 10.70
N ILE A 93 27.51 2.97 11.98
CA ILE A 93 27.07 1.84 12.83
C ILE A 93 25.66 2.13 13.34
N GLY A 94 24.71 1.30 12.97
CA GLY A 94 23.35 1.32 13.51
C GLY A 94 23.21 0.29 14.62
N ILE A 95 22.62 0.65 15.75
CA ILE A 95 22.37 -0.27 16.87
C ILE A 95 20.87 -0.36 17.10
N ASP A 96 20.29 -1.51 16.75
CA ASP A 96 18.90 -1.83 16.96
C ASP A 96 18.69 -2.44 18.35
N ALA A 97 18.96 -1.63 19.35
CA ALA A 97 18.73 -1.98 20.75
C ALA A 97 18.49 -0.72 21.60
N PHE A 98 17.60 -0.84 22.57
CA PHE A 98 17.32 0.22 23.53
C PHE A 98 18.13 0.07 24.82
N PHE A 99 18.84 1.11 25.20
CA PHE A 99 19.52 1.23 26.47
C PHE A 99 18.74 2.18 27.38
N ARG A 100 17.52 1.77 27.81
CA ARG A 100 16.52 2.65 28.47
C ARG A 100 16.94 3.18 29.82
N SER A 101 17.68 2.41 30.59
CA SER A 101 18.06 2.76 31.97
C SER A 101 19.50 2.32 32.30
N PRO A 102 20.18 2.97 33.22
CA PRO A 102 21.44 2.51 33.74
C PRO A 102 21.31 1.10 34.37
N LYS A 103 22.34 0.26 34.25
CA LYS A 103 22.43 -1.07 34.83
C LYS A 103 23.67 -1.16 35.73
N GLN A 104 24.78 -1.64 35.24
CA GLN A 104 26.04 -1.74 35.93
C GLN A 104 26.96 -0.56 35.55
N PRO A 105 27.43 0.25 36.51
CA PRO A 105 28.21 1.46 36.22
C PRO A 105 29.43 1.21 35.33
N SER A 106 30.18 0.11 35.56
CA SER A 106 31.35 -0.22 34.75
C SER A 106 30.98 -0.59 33.29
N ALA A 107 29.94 -1.41 33.10
CA ALA A 107 29.45 -1.80 31.78
C ALA A 107 28.79 -0.62 31.03
N ASP A 108 28.07 0.23 31.75
CA ASP A 108 27.45 1.45 31.18
C ASP A 108 28.51 2.46 30.76
N SER A 109 29.55 2.65 31.58
CA SER A 109 30.68 3.52 31.24
C SER A 109 31.46 3.00 30.01
N ALA A 110 31.68 1.68 29.95
CA ALA A 110 32.35 1.07 28.80
C ALA A 110 31.57 1.29 27.51
N LEU A 111 30.23 1.08 27.53
CA LEU A 111 29.37 1.31 26.37
C LEU A 111 29.33 2.78 25.98
N ALA A 112 29.17 3.70 26.93
CA ALA A 112 29.19 5.13 26.65
C ALA A 112 30.53 5.60 26.02
N HIS A 113 31.66 5.02 26.49
CA HIS A 113 32.98 5.31 25.94
C HIS A 113 33.13 4.76 24.52
N ALA A 114 32.67 3.54 24.27
CA ALA A 114 32.68 2.96 22.92
C ALA A 114 31.82 3.77 21.93
N LEU A 115 30.63 4.20 22.36
CA LEU A 115 29.78 5.10 21.56
C LEU A 115 30.44 6.44 21.27
N ALA A 116 31.14 7.03 22.25
CA ALA A 116 31.83 8.31 22.08
C ALA A 116 33.02 8.24 21.10
N LYS A 117 33.66 7.08 20.99
CA LYS A 117 34.79 6.85 20.06
C LYS A 117 34.34 6.52 18.64
N ALA A 118 33.21 5.87 18.48
CA ALA A 118 32.70 5.47 17.18
C ALA A 118 32.21 6.67 16.38
N ARG A 119 32.57 6.71 15.09
CA ARG A 119 32.06 7.74 14.16
C ARG A 119 30.68 7.32 13.67
N HIS A 120 29.76 8.26 13.51
CA HIS A 120 28.46 8.04 12.87
C HIS A 120 27.67 6.85 13.45
N VAL A 121 27.35 6.95 14.72
CA VAL A 121 26.45 5.99 15.38
C VAL A 121 25.00 6.45 15.29
N VAL A 122 24.12 5.54 14.93
CA VAL A 122 22.65 5.71 14.97
C VAL A 122 22.07 4.72 15.96
N LEU A 123 21.37 5.22 16.97
CA LEU A 123 20.57 4.41 17.89
C LEU A 123 19.12 4.41 17.47
N VAL A 124 18.45 3.29 17.66
CA VAL A 124 16.99 3.22 17.43
C VAL A 124 16.26 4.10 18.42
N SER A 125 15.16 4.65 17.94
CA SER A 125 14.14 5.32 18.71
C SER A 125 12.76 4.77 18.34
N LYS A 126 11.73 5.05 19.14
CA LYS A 126 10.38 4.58 18.92
C LYS A 126 9.39 5.74 19.00
N LEU A 127 8.58 5.88 17.97
CA LEU A 127 7.46 6.83 17.94
C LEU A 127 6.31 6.26 18.75
N THR A 128 5.72 7.10 19.60
CA THR A 128 4.61 6.72 20.47
C THR A 128 3.51 7.80 20.46
N HIS A 129 2.26 7.38 20.74
CA HIS A 129 1.09 8.26 20.84
C HIS A 129 0.82 9.06 19.54
N PHE A 130 0.45 8.34 18.48
CA PHE A 130 0.02 8.98 17.23
C PHE A 130 -1.29 9.74 17.43
N GLN A 131 -1.34 10.99 16.97
CA GLN A 131 -2.52 11.86 16.97
C GLN A 131 -3.10 11.93 15.55
N PRO A 132 -4.22 11.23 15.28
CA PRO A 132 -4.80 11.21 13.93
C PRO A 132 -5.30 12.58 13.44
N SER A 133 -5.63 13.50 14.37
CA SER A 133 -6.16 14.83 14.05
C SER A 133 -5.19 15.71 13.27
N ASP A 134 -3.90 15.59 13.55
CA ASP A 134 -2.83 16.42 12.96
C ASP A 134 -1.70 15.61 12.34
N GLY A 135 -1.79 14.27 12.37
CA GLY A 135 -0.82 13.37 11.78
C GLY A 135 0.57 13.52 12.41
N VAL A 136 0.63 13.65 13.73
CA VAL A 136 1.87 13.90 14.50
C VAL A 136 1.96 12.90 15.64
N PHE A 137 3.18 12.44 15.94
CA PHE A 137 3.45 11.66 17.15
C PHE A 137 3.76 12.59 18.32
N ASP A 138 3.24 12.32 19.52
CA ASP A 138 3.42 13.17 20.71
C ASP A 138 4.76 12.93 21.40
N SER A 139 5.42 11.79 21.15
CA SER A 139 6.71 11.52 21.80
C SER A 139 7.60 10.56 21.00
N LEU A 140 8.90 10.72 21.24
CA LEU A 140 9.97 9.89 20.72
C LEU A 140 10.71 9.25 21.91
N GLU A 141 10.52 7.93 22.08
CA GLU A 141 11.28 7.16 23.06
C GLU A 141 12.69 6.93 22.55
N THR A 142 13.69 7.27 23.34
CA THR A 142 15.12 7.09 23.00
C THR A 142 15.84 6.29 24.09
N SER A 143 17.06 5.90 23.82
CA SER A 143 17.96 5.37 24.85
C SER A 143 18.26 6.44 25.91
N HIS A 144 18.69 6.00 27.10
CA HIS A 144 19.03 6.91 28.22
C HIS A 144 20.05 7.98 27.76
N PRO A 145 19.94 9.24 28.23
CA PRO A 145 20.78 10.34 27.79
C PRO A 145 22.29 10.10 27.88
N MET A 146 22.75 9.26 28.84
CA MET A 146 24.15 8.89 28.97
C MET A 146 24.72 8.20 27.72
N PHE A 147 23.89 7.51 26.95
CA PHE A 147 24.26 6.84 25.69
C PHE A 147 23.86 7.69 24.48
N ASN A 148 22.63 8.23 24.52
CA ASN A 148 22.02 8.92 23.40
C ASN A 148 22.77 10.19 22.98
N ARG A 149 23.47 10.86 23.90
CA ARG A 149 24.28 12.07 23.61
C ARG A 149 25.42 11.83 22.63
N PHE A 150 25.82 10.57 22.37
CA PHE A 150 26.93 10.22 21.48
C PHE A 150 26.44 9.67 20.12
N ALA A 151 25.15 9.61 19.90
CA ALA A 151 24.56 9.01 18.69
C ALA A 151 23.43 9.89 18.14
N GLN A 152 23.14 9.71 16.87
CA GLN A 152 21.90 10.21 16.29
C GLN A 152 20.79 9.19 16.49
N ASN A 153 19.53 9.61 16.39
CA ASN A 153 18.37 8.75 16.49
C ASN A 153 17.72 8.56 15.15
N GLY A 154 17.22 7.35 14.92
CA GLY A 154 16.31 7.05 13.84
C GLY A 154 15.19 6.15 14.37
N PHE A 155 13.94 6.42 14.02
CA PHE A 155 12.85 5.58 14.52
C PHE A 155 12.78 4.25 13.77
N ALA A 156 12.51 3.17 14.53
CA ALA A 156 12.44 1.80 14.05
C ALA A 156 11.00 1.30 13.88
N ASN A 157 10.00 2.16 14.00
CA ASN A 157 8.61 1.77 13.78
C ASN A 157 8.41 1.29 12.35
N VAL A 158 7.84 0.11 12.19
CA VAL A 158 7.40 -0.41 10.89
C VAL A 158 5.89 -0.25 10.76
N VAL A 159 5.41 0.00 9.56
CA VAL A 159 3.98 0.05 9.28
C VAL A 159 3.46 -1.38 9.22
N VAL A 160 2.51 -1.68 10.09
CA VAL A 160 1.87 -2.99 10.17
C VAL A 160 0.41 -2.81 9.83
N ASP A 161 -0.10 -3.57 8.88
CA ASP A 161 -1.52 -3.57 8.58
C ASP A 161 -2.30 -4.14 9.78
N SER A 162 -3.09 -3.27 10.42
CA SER A 162 -3.77 -3.57 11.68
C SER A 162 -5.04 -4.40 11.53
N LEU A 163 -5.54 -4.58 10.29
CA LEU A 163 -6.80 -5.28 10.01
C LEU A 163 -6.64 -6.80 9.97
N ALA A 164 -5.42 -7.29 9.78
CA ALA A 164 -5.14 -8.72 9.73
C ALA A 164 -4.56 -9.23 11.05
N GLY A 165 -4.94 -10.42 11.46
CA GLY A 165 -4.40 -11.08 12.66
C GLY A 165 -2.91 -11.39 12.59
N PHE A 166 -2.35 -11.46 11.38
CA PHE A 166 -0.92 -11.63 11.08
C PHE A 166 -0.38 -10.31 10.55
N ARG A 167 0.49 -9.70 11.30
CA ARG A 167 1.07 -8.37 11.00
C ARG A 167 2.24 -8.47 10.03
N THR A 168 1.97 -8.64 8.74
CA THR A 168 3.03 -8.66 7.72
C THR A 168 3.58 -7.26 7.49
N VAL A 169 4.89 -7.12 7.62
CA VAL A 169 5.61 -5.86 7.34
C VAL A 169 5.86 -5.76 5.85
N ARG A 170 5.11 -4.91 5.15
CA ARG A 170 5.24 -4.65 3.71
C ARG A 170 5.79 -3.27 3.41
N SER A 171 5.68 -2.35 4.36
CA SER A 171 5.99 -0.94 4.14
C SER A 171 6.53 -0.27 5.39
N PHE A 172 7.08 0.92 5.24
CA PHE A 172 7.58 1.75 6.31
C PHE A 172 7.40 3.23 5.98
N SER A 173 7.38 4.09 7.01
CA SER A 173 7.41 5.54 6.83
C SER A 173 8.86 6.02 6.77
N PRO A 174 9.26 6.75 5.74
CA PRO A 174 10.62 7.31 5.63
C PRO A 174 10.92 8.40 6.66
N CYS A 175 9.92 9.22 6.95
CA CYS A 175 10.02 10.40 7.80
C CYS A 175 8.69 10.63 8.52
N GLU A 176 8.75 10.97 9.81
CA GLU A 176 7.56 11.23 10.63
C GLU A 176 7.73 12.52 11.41
N ARG A 177 6.58 13.17 11.68
CA ARG A 177 6.54 14.39 12.47
C ARG A 177 6.32 14.07 13.94
N VAL A 178 7.17 14.63 14.80
CA VAL A 178 7.10 14.45 16.25
C VAL A 178 6.96 15.79 16.94
N ARG A 179 5.98 15.91 17.83
CA ARG A 179 5.78 17.09 18.68
C ARG A 179 6.73 17.03 19.87
N THR A 180 7.59 18.00 19.96
CA THR A 180 8.36 18.30 21.18
C THR A 180 7.74 19.52 21.86
N HIS A 181 8.10 19.80 23.11
CA HIS A 181 7.45 20.84 23.96
C HIS A 181 7.18 22.20 23.26
N ALA A 182 7.94 22.58 22.25
CA ALA A 182 7.84 23.89 21.59
C ALA A 182 7.69 23.83 20.05
N SER A 183 7.87 22.67 19.41
CA SER A 183 7.91 22.56 17.95
C SER A 183 7.52 21.17 17.46
N VAL A 184 7.11 21.10 16.20
CA VAL A 184 6.97 19.83 15.47
C VAL A 184 8.21 19.69 14.61
N ASN A 185 8.95 18.58 14.80
CA ASN A 185 10.18 18.30 14.08
C ASN A 185 10.03 17.01 13.26
N GLU A 186 10.69 16.97 12.13
CA GLU A 186 10.79 15.79 11.30
C GLU A 186 11.89 14.87 11.80
N HIS A 187 11.56 13.60 11.90
CA HIS A 187 12.49 12.53 12.25
C HIS A 187 12.54 11.49 11.16
N LEU A 188 13.75 11.09 10.77
CA LEU A 188 13.97 10.06 9.76
C LEU A 188 13.89 8.67 10.39
N ALA A 189 13.43 7.70 9.59
CA ALA A 189 13.52 6.30 9.97
C ALA A 189 14.98 5.86 10.15
N PHE A 190 15.22 4.89 11.01
CA PHE A 190 16.53 4.35 11.34
C PHE A 190 17.34 3.93 10.10
N SER A 191 16.70 3.23 9.18
CA SER A 191 17.30 2.80 7.92
C SER A 191 17.67 3.97 7.00
N VAL A 192 16.81 5.01 6.94
CA VAL A 192 17.06 6.21 6.13
C VAL A 192 18.24 7.00 6.69
N GLN A 193 18.28 7.15 8.03
CA GLN A 193 19.36 7.84 8.70
C GLN A 193 20.71 7.14 8.49
N LEU A 194 20.74 5.81 8.48
CA LEU A 194 21.96 5.02 8.20
C LEU A 194 22.39 5.13 6.73
N ALA A 195 21.48 4.97 5.79
CA ALA A 195 21.77 5.06 4.37
C ALA A 195 22.40 6.43 4.01
N ARG A 196 21.99 7.50 4.70
CA ARG A 196 22.49 8.87 4.51
C ARG A 196 24.00 9.00 4.74
N TYR A 197 24.58 8.19 5.65
CA TYR A 197 26.02 8.22 5.91
C TYR A 197 26.85 7.56 4.82
N LEU A 198 26.28 6.62 4.05
CA LEU A 198 26.98 5.98 2.96
C LEU A 198 26.75 6.70 1.62
N ASP A 199 25.51 7.07 1.30
CA ASP A 199 25.16 7.83 0.09
C ASP A 199 24.00 8.82 0.37
N SER A 200 24.37 10.06 0.64
CA SER A 200 23.39 11.14 0.86
C SER A 200 22.60 11.51 -0.40
N ASN A 201 23.15 11.29 -1.59
CA ASN A 201 22.44 11.54 -2.85
C ASN A 201 21.38 10.47 -3.11
N ALA A 202 21.65 9.20 -2.78
CA ALA A 202 20.65 8.14 -2.85
C ALA A 202 19.46 8.43 -1.91
N VAL A 203 19.74 8.85 -0.67
CA VAL A 203 18.70 9.24 0.28
C VAL A 203 17.92 10.47 -0.21
N LYS A 204 18.60 11.46 -0.79
CA LYS A 204 17.91 12.61 -1.38
C LYS A 204 16.94 12.17 -2.48
N ARG A 205 17.39 11.38 -3.46
CA ARG A 205 16.52 10.85 -4.52
C ARG A 205 15.34 10.05 -3.96
N PHE A 206 15.57 9.33 -2.87
CA PHE A 206 14.52 8.56 -2.17
C PHE A 206 13.49 9.49 -1.54
N LEU A 207 13.91 10.50 -0.77
CA LEU A 207 13.01 11.45 -0.10
C LEU A 207 12.30 12.39 -1.10
N ASP A 208 12.92 12.69 -2.25
CA ASP A 208 12.32 13.49 -3.32
C ASP A 208 11.07 12.81 -3.93
N ARG A 209 10.81 11.52 -3.66
CA ARG A 209 9.57 10.80 -4.02
C ARG A 209 8.36 11.27 -3.23
N GLN A 210 8.58 11.87 -2.04
CA GLN A 210 7.54 12.46 -1.17
C GLN A 210 6.41 11.49 -0.76
N ASN A 211 6.68 10.19 -0.75
CA ASN A 211 5.72 9.21 -0.27
C ASN A 211 5.72 9.19 1.27
N GLU A 212 4.54 9.29 1.87
CA GLU A 212 4.38 9.15 3.33
C GLU A 212 4.71 7.73 3.80
N VAL A 213 4.38 6.74 2.97
CA VAL A 213 4.65 5.32 3.19
C VAL A 213 5.29 4.73 1.94
N GLU A 214 6.36 3.98 2.10
CA GLU A 214 7.08 3.32 1.02
C GLU A 214 6.99 1.79 1.15
N SER A 215 6.74 1.12 0.05
CA SER A 215 6.77 -0.34 -0.03
C SER A 215 8.20 -0.84 0.05
N ILE A 216 8.45 -1.85 0.91
CA ILE A 216 9.78 -2.44 1.07
C ILE A 216 10.03 -3.43 -0.06
N ASN A 217 11.07 -3.18 -0.85
CA ASN A 217 11.53 -4.13 -1.86
C ASN A 217 12.49 -5.14 -1.22
N TYR A 218 11.92 -6.19 -0.63
CA TYR A 218 12.69 -7.24 0.03
C TYR A 218 13.60 -7.98 -0.96
N ARG A 219 14.85 -8.15 -0.57
CA ARG A 219 15.87 -8.84 -1.37
C ARG A 219 16.25 -10.21 -0.81
N GLY A 220 16.11 -10.41 0.48
CA GLY A 220 16.42 -11.68 1.13
C GLY A 220 16.48 -11.58 2.63
N ASN A 221 16.68 -12.74 3.26
CA ASN A 221 16.88 -12.86 4.70
C ASN A 221 18.35 -12.55 5.07
N TYR A 222 18.73 -12.74 6.33
CA TYR A 222 20.08 -12.45 6.84
C TYR A 222 21.20 -13.11 6.00
N SER A 223 20.97 -14.25 5.38
CA SER A 223 21.91 -14.91 4.46
C SER A 223 22.23 -14.12 3.19
N HIS A 224 21.43 -13.10 2.87
CA HIS A 224 21.69 -12.20 1.75
C HIS A 224 22.74 -11.11 2.08
N PHE A 225 23.09 -10.95 3.32
CA PHE A 225 24.05 -9.96 3.82
C PHE A 225 25.27 -10.64 4.43
N TYR A 226 26.38 -9.89 4.56
CA TYR A 226 27.47 -10.34 5.41
C TYR A 226 26.98 -10.35 6.85
N THR A 227 26.93 -11.53 7.46
CA THR A 227 26.41 -11.71 8.82
C THR A 227 27.48 -12.31 9.72
N LEU A 228 27.73 -11.65 10.85
CA LEU A 228 28.66 -12.06 11.89
C LEU A 228 27.87 -12.44 13.15
N ASP A 229 28.22 -13.56 13.75
CA ASP A 229 27.66 -13.91 15.05
C ASP A 229 28.33 -13.12 16.17
N ALA A 230 27.72 -13.15 17.34
CA ALA A 230 28.19 -12.42 18.52
C ALA A 230 29.65 -12.74 18.87
N ASN A 231 30.04 -14.00 18.79
CA ASN A 231 31.37 -14.47 19.12
C ASN A 231 32.40 -14.14 18.03
N ASP A 232 32.00 -14.11 16.76
CA ASP A 232 32.89 -13.78 15.64
C ASP A 232 33.52 -12.40 15.80
N VAL A 233 32.69 -11.43 16.24
CA VAL A 233 33.17 -10.05 16.47
C VAL A 233 33.98 -9.95 17.76
N LEU A 234 33.76 -10.79 18.76
CA LEU A 234 34.50 -10.76 20.00
C LEU A 234 35.86 -11.51 19.92
N ASP A 235 35.98 -12.44 18.97
CA ASP A 235 37.21 -13.18 18.74
C ASP A 235 38.27 -12.28 18.07
N SER A 236 39.39 -12.07 18.72
CA SER A 236 40.48 -11.23 18.25
C SER A 236 41.18 -11.76 16.99
N THR A 237 40.97 -13.00 16.62
CA THR A 237 41.56 -13.62 15.43
C THR A 237 40.72 -13.33 14.14
N THR A 238 39.45 -12.95 14.31
CA THR A 238 38.59 -12.61 13.16
C THR A 238 39.06 -11.31 12.51
N ASP A 239 39.37 -11.37 11.21
CA ASP A 239 39.67 -10.19 10.41
C ASP A 239 38.36 -9.43 10.07
N LEU A 240 38.24 -8.22 10.56
CA LEU A 240 37.12 -7.32 10.34
C LEU A 240 37.44 -6.23 9.30
N GLY A 241 38.54 -6.32 8.58
CA GLY A 241 38.98 -5.31 7.59
C GLY A 241 37.97 -5.06 6.48
N PHE A 242 37.14 -6.06 6.16
CA PHE A 242 36.08 -5.94 5.16
C PHE A 242 34.93 -5.01 5.56
N VAL A 243 34.82 -4.63 6.83
CA VAL A 243 33.77 -3.71 7.35
C VAL A 243 34.02 -2.26 6.92
N ARG A 244 35.24 -1.93 6.53
CA ARG A 244 35.65 -0.56 6.16
C ARG A 244 34.72 0.05 5.11
N GLY A 245 34.22 1.25 5.42
CA GLY A 245 33.35 2.03 4.51
C GLY A 245 31.96 1.45 4.29
N LYS A 246 31.55 0.41 5.03
CA LYS A 246 30.23 -0.20 4.95
C LYS A 246 29.31 0.28 6.06
N ILE A 247 28.02 0.00 5.92
CA ILE A 247 27.06 0.16 7.00
C ILE A 247 27.06 -1.11 7.85
N VAL A 248 27.26 -0.96 9.15
CA VAL A 248 27.16 -2.03 10.12
C VAL A 248 25.85 -1.90 10.89
N LEU A 249 25.05 -2.97 10.91
CA LEU A 249 23.81 -3.07 11.66
C LEU A 249 24.01 -4.07 12.80
N MET A 250 23.96 -3.61 14.04
CA MET A 250 24.07 -4.42 15.25
C MET A 250 22.69 -4.59 15.87
N GLY A 251 22.23 -5.82 16.06
CA GLY A 251 20.92 -6.11 16.64
C GLY A 251 20.74 -7.60 16.94
N PHE A 252 19.56 -7.97 17.35
CA PHE A 252 19.24 -9.36 17.70
C PHE A 252 18.98 -10.19 16.44
N LEU A 253 19.70 -11.32 16.30
CA LEU A 253 19.53 -12.31 15.23
C LEU A 253 19.40 -13.75 15.80
N GLY A 254 18.83 -13.87 16.99
CA GLY A 254 18.75 -15.13 17.74
C GLY A 254 19.82 -15.25 18.80
N TYR A 255 19.83 -16.36 19.54
CA TYR A 255 20.84 -16.67 20.54
C TYR A 255 22.23 -16.87 19.91
N SER A 256 22.23 -17.46 18.72
CA SER A 256 23.31 -17.51 17.75
C SER A 256 22.70 -17.68 16.35
N LEU A 257 23.52 -17.56 15.31
CA LEU A 257 23.04 -17.83 13.94
C LEU A 257 22.65 -19.31 13.72
N ALA A 258 23.19 -20.22 14.55
CA ALA A 258 22.86 -21.65 14.57
C ALA A 258 21.60 -21.96 15.41
N GLU A 259 21.23 -21.07 16.35
CA GLU A 259 20.08 -21.23 17.25
C GLU A 259 19.11 -20.07 17.06
N PRO A 260 18.24 -20.14 16.03
CA PRO A 260 17.27 -19.08 15.76
C PRO A 260 16.24 -18.97 16.88
N SER A 261 15.74 -17.77 17.11
CA SER A 261 14.69 -17.45 18.07
C SER A 261 13.49 -16.83 17.35
N LEU A 262 12.30 -16.95 17.92
CA LEU A 262 11.11 -16.23 17.46
C LEU A 262 11.00 -14.83 18.09
N GLU A 263 11.90 -14.47 18.98
CA GLU A 263 11.99 -13.14 19.57
C GLU A 263 12.40 -12.14 18.47
N ASP A 264 11.76 -10.98 18.43
CA ASP A 264 12.00 -9.90 17.46
C ASP A 264 11.91 -10.33 15.99
N THR A 265 11.02 -11.28 15.70
CA THR A 265 10.75 -11.73 14.34
C THR A 265 9.39 -11.27 13.86
N PHE A 266 9.30 -11.02 12.56
CA PHE A 266 8.13 -10.46 11.87
C PHE A 266 7.75 -11.34 10.68
N PHE A 267 6.48 -11.27 10.29
CA PHE A 267 6.03 -11.79 9.00
C PHE A 267 6.39 -10.81 7.89
N THR A 268 6.95 -11.33 6.80
CA THR A 268 7.28 -10.53 5.62
C THR A 268 6.69 -11.13 4.35
N PRO A 269 6.70 -10.41 3.22
CA PRO A 269 6.34 -10.96 1.92
C PRO A 269 7.20 -12.14 1.45
N LEU A 270 8.38 -12.34 2.04
CA LEU A 270 9.28 -13.46 1.73
C LEU A 270 8.88 -14.76 2.43
N ASN A 271 7.86 -14.73 3.30
CA ASN A 271 7.40 -15.94 3.98
C ASN A 271 6.90 -16.96 2.95
N GLU A 272 7.50 -18.15 2.94
CA GLU A 272 7.17 -19.24 1.98
C GLU A 272 5.69 -19.65 2.04
N ARG A 273 5.05 -19.47 3.18
CA ARG A 273 3.63 -19.73 3.39
C ARG A 273 2.85 -18.43 3.36
N SER A 274 2.57 -17.94 2.17
CA SER A 274 1.85 -16.67 1.98
C SER A 274 0.40 -16.71 2.52
N ALA A 275 -0.25 -17.87 2.53
CA ALA A 275 -1.55 -18.08 3.14
C ALA A 275 -1.44 -19.05 4.33
N GLY A 276 -2.08 -18.73 5.45
CA GLY A 276 -2.01 -19.55 6.67
C GLY A 276 -0.62 -19.52 7.33
N LYS A 277 0.03 -18.36 7.37
CA LYS A 277 1.33 -18.13 8.01
C LYS A 277 1.32 -18.65 9.44
N THR A 278 2.27 -19.49 9.80
CA THR A 278 2.35 -20.10 11.13
C THR A 278 3.46 -19.50 11.99
N LEU A 279 4.59 -19.13 11.37
CA LEU A 279 5.76 -18.60 12.07
C LEU A 279 6.27 -17.36 11.32
N PRO A 280 6.70 -16.32 12.04
CA PRO A 280 7.40 -15.19 11.44
C PRO A 280 8.74 -15.64 10.84
N ASP A 281 9.22 -14.94 9.83
CA ASP A 281 10.30 -15.37 8.94
C ASP A 281 11.54 -14.47 8.97
N MET A 282 11.46 -13.26 9.55
CA MET A 282 12.54 -12.29 9.46
C MET A 282 12.73 -11.49 10.75
N TYR A 283 13.97 -11.30 11.19
CA TYR A 283 14.31 -10.41 12.29
C TYR A 283 14.14 -8.93 11.92
N GLY A 284 13.78 -8.08 12.88
CA GLY A 284 13.63 -6.64 12.69
C GLY A 284 14.89 -6.00 12.09
N LEU A 285 16.06 -6.39 12.57
CA LEU A 285 17.35 -5.93 12.05
C LEU A 285 17.50 -6.18 10.53
N VAL A 286 17.02 -7.34 10.04
CA VAL A 286 17.11 -7.71 8.62
C VAL A 286 16.12 -6.91 7.78
N ILE A 287 14.96 -6.55 8.33
CA ILE A 287 14.02 -5.62 7.68
C ILE A 287 14.71 -4.28 7.45
N HIS A 288 15.39 -3.74 8.46
CA HIS A 288 16.16 -2.50 8.33
C HIS A 288 17.27 -2.61 7.28
N ALA A 289 17.96 -3.76 7.20
CA ALA A 289 18.97 -4.01 6.17
C ALA A 289 18.39 -4.00 4.75
N ASN A 290 17.22 -4.61 4.55
CA ASN A 290 16.53 -4.58 3.26
C ASN A 290 16.14 -3.15 2.86
N ILE A 291 15.66 -2.33 3.79
CA ILE A 291 15.33 -0.93 3.53
C ILE A 291 16.58 -0.13 3.15
N VAL A 292 17.68 -0.28 3.89
CA VAL A 292 18.96 0.38 3.57
C VAL A 292 19.44 -0.02 2.18
N SER A 293 19.44 -1.33 1.87
CA SER A 293 19.83 -1.88 0.57
C SER A 293 18.96 -1.30 -0.57
N MET A 294 17.64 -1.26 -0.38
CA MET A 294 16.69 -0.68 -1.34
C MET A 294 17.02 0.79 -1.64
N ILE A 295 17.28 1.60 -0.60
CA ILE A 295 17.60 3.02 -0.75
C ILE A 295 18.90 3.22 -1.51
N LEU A 296 19.98 2.52 -1.10
CA LEU A 296 21.31 2.64 -1.71
C LEU A 296 21.32 2.22 -3.17
N GLN A 297 20.56 1.19 -3.53
CA GLN A 297 20.51 0.68 -4.90
C GLN A 297 19.47 1.39 -5.77
N GLY A 298 18.60 2.24 -5.18
CA GLY A 298 17.52 2.92 -5.90
C GLY A 298 16.45 1.97 -6.45
N MET A 299 16.30 0.81 -5.85
CA MET A 299 15.35 -0.23 -6.30
C MET A 299 14.00 -0.07 -5.61
N PHE A 300 13.26 0.95 -5.94
CA PHE A 300 11.97 1.25 -5.34
C PHE A 300 10.82 0.52 -6.03
N ILE A 301 9.79 0.21 -5.27
CA ILE A 301 8.50 -0.22 -5.80
C ILE A 301 7.69 1.04 -6.09
N ASN A 302 7.10 1.10 -7.27
CA ASN A 302 6.22 2.20 -7.67
C ASN A 302 4.78 1.70 -7.63
N ASP A 303 3.96 2.30 -6.78
CA ASP A 303 2.55 1.97 -6.69
C ASP A 303 1.75 2.66 -7.80
N MET A 304 0.72 1.97 -8.32
CA MET A 304 -0.17 2.51 -9.33
C MET A 304 -1.01 3.66 -8.75
N PRO A 305 -1.01 4.86 -9.35
CA PRO A 305 -1.85 5.95 -8.88
C PRO A 305 -3.33 5.60 -8.95
N VAL A 306 -4.10 5.93 -7.91
CA VAL A 306 -5.55 5.66 -7.83
C VAL A 306 -6.32 6.14 -9.07
N PRO A 307 -6.09 7.35 -9.64
CA PRO A 307 -6.79 7.79 -10.86
C PRO A 307 -6.53 6.87 -12.06
N LEU A 308 -5.32 6.30 -12.18
CA LEU A 308 -4.98 5.38 -13.26
C LEU A 308 -5.67 4.02 -13.07
N SER A 309 -5.75 3.50 -11.84
CA SER A 309 -6.52 2.30 -11.51
C SER A 309 -8.00 2.47 -11.83
N MET A 310 -8.59 3.62 -11.46
CA MET A 310 -10.00 3.94 -11.79
C MET A 310 -10.24 4.06 -13.29
N LEU A 311 -9.35 4.72 -14.02
CA LEU A 311 -9.45 4.86 -15.48
C LEU A 311 -9.37 3.49 -16.16
N LEU A 312 -8.44 2.64 -15.75
CA LEU A 312 -8.31 1.30 -16.30
C LEU A 312 -9.56 0.45 -16.02
N ALA A 313 -10.06 0.49 -14.79
CA ALA A 313 -11.30 -0.20 -14.43
C ALA A 313 -12.47 0.25 -15.28
N PHE A 314 -12.60 1.56 -15.53
CA PHE A 314 -13.63 2.12 -16.38
C PHE A 314 -13.50 1.64 -17.84
N LEU A 315 -12.28 1.69 -18.41
CA LEU A 315 -12.05 1.29 -19.80
C LEU A 315 -12.32 -0.20 -20.03
N VAL A 316 -11.85 -1.06 -19.11
CA VAL A 316 -12.07 -2.50 -19.19
C VAL A 316 -13.56 -2.83 -19.00
N CYS A 317 -14.22 -2.21 -18.03
CA CYS A 317 -15.65 -2.39 -17.81
C CYS A 317 -16.47 -1.94 -19.04
N TYR A 318 -16.12 -0.80 -19.65
CA TYR A 318 -16.77 -0.32 -20.87
C TYR A 318 -16.58 -1.28 -22.05
N ALA A 319 -15.35 -1.81 -22.21
CA ALA A 319 -15.06 -2.81 -23.23
C ALA A 319 -15.90 -4.09 -23.02
N ASN A 320 -16.09 -4.49 -21.78
CA ASN A 320 -16.96 -5.61 -21.42
C ASN A 320 -18.42 -5.35 -21.78
N MET A 321 -18.92 -4.14 -21.55
CA MET A 321 -20.31 -3.80 -21.99
C MET A 321 -20.49 -3.96 -23.48
N VAL A 322 -19.51 -3.52 -24.28
CA VAL A 322 -19.53 -3.70 -25.74
C VAL A 322 -19.50 -5.19 -26.11
N LEU A 323 -18.62 -5.95 -25.47
CA LEU A 323 -18.47 -7.39 -25.74
C LEU A 323 -19.73 -8.16 -25.34
N PHE A 324 -20.30 -7.91 -24.16
CA PHE A 324 -21.50 -8.61 -23.69
C PHE A 324 -22.75 -8.22 -24.50
N HIS A 325 -22.84 -6.99 -24.98
CA HIS A 325 -23.87 -6.61 -25.95
C HIS A 325 -23.77 -7.46 -27.22
N TYR A 326 -22.56 -7.56 -27.79
CA TYR A 326 -22.33 -8.39 -28.97
C TYR A 326 -22.69 -9.86 -28.71
N LEU A 327 -22.31 -10.41 -27.54
CA LEU A 327 -22.61 -11.80 -27.17
C LEU A 327 -24.12 -12.06 -27.01
N ILE A 328 -24.88 -11.16 -26.41
CA ILE A 328 -26.35 -11.30 -26.28
C ILE A 328 -27.00 -11.27 -27.65
N GLU A 329 -26.58 -10.36 -28.54
CA GLU A 329 -27.21 -10.20 -29.84
C GLU A 329 -26.94 -11.38 -30.79
N HIS A 330 -25.74 -11.97 -30.75
CA HIS A 330 -25.34 -13.02 -31.70
C HIS A 330 -25.39 -14.43 -31.13
N TYR A 331 -25.27 -14.60 -29.80
CA TYR A 331 -25.15 -15.89 -29.13
C TYR A 331 -26.05 -15.99 -27.89
N GLU A 332 -27.30 -15.57 -27.96
CA GLU A 332 -28.24 -15.48 -26.85
C GLU A 332 -28.26 -16.75 -25.99
N ARG A 333 -28.34 -17.94 -26.61
CA ARG A 333 -28.38 -19.23 -25.91
C ARG A 333 -27.07 -19.60 -25.18
N LEU A 334 -25.95 -19.06 -25.65
CA LEU A 334 -24.62 -19.34 -25.12
C LEU A 334 -24.07 -18.17 -24.30
N TYR A 335 -24.84 -17.12 -24.08
CA TYR A 335 -24.42 -15.92 -23.37
C TYR A 335 -23.83 -16.23 -22.00
N GLN A 336 -24.54 -17.00 -21.17
CA GLN A 336 -24.10 -17.34 -19.80
C GLN A 336 -22.75 -18.09 -19.79
N PRO A 337 -22.57 -19.21 -20.50
CA PRO A 337 -21.27 -19.89 -20.49
C PRO A 337 -20.16 -19.04 -21.12
N LEU A 338 -20.43 -18.27 -22.17
CA LEU A 338 -19.43 -17.43 -22.82
C LEU A 338 -19.01 -16.27 -21.92
N SER A 339 -19.95 -15.63 -21.22
CA SER A 339 -19.61 -14.55 -20.28
C SER A 339 -18.74 -15.03 -19.12
N ILE A 340 -19.00 -16.21 -18.57
CA ILE A 340 -18.15 -16.82 -17.55
C ILE A 340 -16.74 -17.08 -18.08
N VAL A 341 -16.60 -17.65 -19.30
CA VAL A 341 -15.29 -17.89 -19.92
C VAL A 341 -14.52 -16.59 -20.12
N VAL A 342 -15.19 -15.53 -20.60
CA VAL A 342 -14.57 -14.21 -20.76
C VAL A 342 -14.06 -13.69 -19.42
N GLN A 343 -14.91 -13.67 -18.38
CA GLN A 343 -14.54 -13.18 -17.05
C GLN A 343 -13.37 -13.96 -16.43
N LEU A 344 -13.38 -15.30 -16.54
CA LEU A 344 -12.27 -16.12 -16.05
C LEU A 344 -10.96 -15.84 -16.81
N THR A 345 -11.05 -15.64 -18.13
CA THR A 345 -9.88 -15.29 -18.95
C THR A 345 -9.32 -13.93 -18.55
N GLU A 346 -10.18 -12.94 -18.35
CA GLU A 346 -9.77 -11.60 -17.86
C GLU A 346 -9.09 -11.68 -16.50
N TRP A 347 -9.62 -12.46 -15.55
CA TRP A 347 -9.00 -12.68 -14.26
C TRP A 347 -7.58 -13.23 -14.39
N VAL A 348 -7.42 -14.29 -15.19
CA VAL A 348 -6.11 -14.92 -15.42
C VAL A 348 -5.13 -13.92 -16.05
N VAL A 349 -5.56 -13.17 -17.06
CA VAL A 349 -4.73 -12.17 -17.76
C VAL A 349 -4.34 -11.02 -16.81
N LEU A 350 -5.27 -10.49 -16.03
CA LEU A 350 -5.00 -9.39 -15.10
C LEU A 350 -4.07 -9.81 -13.97
N ILE A 351 -4.26 -11.01 -13.39
CA ILE A 351 -3.35 -11.55 -12.36
C ILE A 351 -1.96 -11.79 -12.94
N PHE A 352 -1.86 -12.38 -14.13
CA PHE A 352 -0.57 -12.56 -14.79
C PHE A 352 0.13 -11.23 -15.06
N LEU A 353 -0.62 -10.23 -15.53
CA LEU A 353 -0.09 -8.89 -15.79
C LEU A 353 0.40 -8.21 -14.50
N LEU A 354 -0.35 -8.33 -13.39
CA LEU A 354 0.05 -7.81 -12.09
C LEU A 354 1.39 -8.41 -11.64
N VAL A 355 1.49 -9.75 -11.69
CA VAL A 355 2.70 -10.48 -11.32
C VAL A 355 3.87 -10.07 -12.20
N TRP A 356 3.66 -9.98 -13.51
CA TRP A 356 4.69 -9.61 -14.48
C TRP A 356 5.18 -8.16 -14.30
N LEU A 357 4.28 -7.20 -14.08
CA LEU A 357 4.65 -5.80 -13.84
C LEU A 357 5.48 -5.64 -12.57
N LEU A 358 5.10 -6.34 -11.49
CA LEU A 358 5.84 -6.29 -10.24
C LEU A 358 7.21 -6.95 -10.35
N ASP A 359 7.29 -8.11 -11.02
CA ASP A 359 8.54 -8.87 -11.17
C ASP A 359 9.56 -8.14 -12.07
N GLN A 360 9.12 -7.66 -13.24
CA GLN A 360 10.03 -7.08 -14.22
C GLN A 360 10.35 -5.61 -13.97
N TRP A 361 9.40 -4.83 -13.48
CA TRP A 361 9.54 -3.37 -13.39
C TRP A 361 9.39 -2.82 -11.98
N SER A 362 9.24 -3.68 -10.96
CA SER A 362 8.94 -3.25 -9.59
C SER A 362 7.77 -2.26 -9.53
N TYR A 363 6.74 -2.52 -10.35
CA TYR A 363 5.53 -1.70 -10.43
C TYR A 363 4.35 -2.48 -9.86
N LYS A 364 3.84 -2.01 -8.71
CA LYS A 364 2.69 -2.60 -8.03
C LYS A 364 1.40 -2.04 -8.64
N ALA A 365 0.81 -2.81 -9.56
CA ALA A 365 -0.48 -2.47 -10.14
C ALA A 365 -1.61 -2.80 -9.17
N ASP A 366 -2.60 -1.92 -9.06
CA ASP A 366 -3.83 -2.18 -8.32
C ASP A 366 -4.99 -2.43 -9.31
N PHE A 367 -5.32 -3.69 -9.50
CA PHE A 367 -6.41 -4.15 -10.35
C PHE A 367 -7.67 -4.56 -9.56
N THR A 368 -7.73 -4.27 -8.25
CA THR A 368 -8.85 -4.67 -7.38
C THR A 368 -10.18 -4.18 -7.92
N LEU A 369 -10.27 -2.89 -8.25
CA LEU A 369 -11.47 -2.29 -8.83
C LEU A 369 -11.79 -2.87 -10.21
N THR A 370 -10.76 -3.11 -11.04
CA THR A 370 -10.92 -3.70 -12.38
C THR A 370 -11.47 -5.13 -12.28
N LEU A 371 -10.89 -5.97 -11.43
CA LEU A 371 -11.35 -7.35 -11.21
C LEU A 371 -12.79 -7.41 -10.68
N THR A 372 -13.13 -6.51 -9.74
CA THR A 372 -14.49 -6.40 -9.21
C THR A 372 -15.47 -5.98 -10.30
N ALA A 373 -15.13 -4.98 -11.11
CA ALA A 373 -15.95 -4.52 -12.22
C ALA A 373 -16.14 -5.61 -13.28
N CYS A 374 -15.07 -6.35 -13.65
CA CYS A 374 -15.15 -7.50 -14.56
C CYS A 374 -16.13 -8.56 -14.06
N THR A 375 -16.04 -8.89 -12.76
CA THR A 375 -16.92 -9.91 -12.14
C THR A 375 -18.39 -9.53 -12.20
N LEU A 376 -18.72 -8.27 -11.98
CA LEU A 376 -20.11 -7.79 -11.97
C LEU A 376 -20.65 -7.48 -13.36
N SER A 377 -19.79 -7.26 -14.35
CA SER A 377 -20.15 -6.69 -15.64
C SER A 377 -21.18 -7.50 -16.43
N ALA A 378 -21.05 -8.84 -16.49
CA ALA A 378 -21.99 -9.70 -17.23
C ALA A 378 -23.41 -9.70 -16.64
N GLY A 379 -23.51 -9.91 -15.31
CA GLY A 379 -24.79 -9.92 -14.61
C GLY A 379 -25.48 -8.55 -14.61
N VAL A 380 -24.70 -7.47 -14.40
CA VAL A 380 -25.26 -6.10 -14.44
C VAL A 380 -25.71 -5.74 -15.84
N PHE A 381 -24.96 -6.15 -16.88
CA PHE A 381 -25.38 -5.88 -18.26
C PHE A 381 -26.66 -6.64 -18.62
N GLU A 382 -26.82 -7.88 -18.17
CA GLU A 382 -28.04 -8.65 -18.36
C GLU A 382 -29.24 -7.98 -17.68
N ILE A 383 -29.12 -7.55 -16.42
CA ILE A 383 -30.16 -6.81 -15.69
C ILE A 383 -30.47 -5.50 -16.41
N TYR A 384 -29.45 -4.76 -16.86
CA TYR A 384 -29.65 -3.51 -17.58
C TYR A 384 -30.45 -3.73 -18.87
N SER A 385 -30.00 -4.67 -19.72
CA SER A 385 -30.55 -4.89 -21.05
C SER A 385 -31.97 -5.47 -21.02
N GLN A 386 -32.23 -6.41 -20.11
CA GLN A 386 -33.52 -7.14 -20.05
C GLN A 386 -34.56 -6.47 -19.15
N SER A 387 -34.14 -5.74 -18.12
CA SER A 387 -35.07 -5.19 -17.13
C SER A 387 -35.11 -3.65 -17.13
N LEU A 388 -33.97 -2.98 -16.99
CA LEU A 388 -33.94 -1.53 -16.78
C LEU A 388 -34.19 -0.74 -18.07
N LYS A 389 -33.55 -1.13 -19.17
CA LYS A 389 -33.70 -0.43 -20.45
C LYS A 389 -35.15 -0.39 -20.95
N PRO A 390 -35.92 -1.51 -20.96
CA PRO A 390 -37.34 -1.47 -21.34
C PRO A 390 -38.19 -0.55 -20.46
N ILE A 391 -37.93 -0.56 -19.12
CA ILE A 391 -38.66 0.30 -18.17
C ILE A 391 -38.41 1.80 -18.52
N VAL A 392 -37.14 2.16 -18.71
CA VAL A 392 -36.75 3.54 -19.02
C VAL A 392 -37.38 4.01 -20.36
N ILE A 393 -37.39 3.15 -21.39
CA ILE A 393 -38.00 3.45 -22.68
C ILE A 393 -39.50 3.70 -22.49
N THR A 394 -40.20 2.76 -21.84
CA THR A 394 -41.65 2.90 -21.59
C THR A 394 -41.98 4.14 -20.76
N PHE A 395 -41.16 4.48 -19.78
CA PHE A 395 -41.37 5.70 -18.98
C PHE A 395 -41.15 6.95 -19.82
N ARG A 396 -40.13 7.00 -20.69
CA ARG A 396 -39.83 8.11 -21.58
C ARG A 396 -40.98 8.34 -22.61
N GLU A 397 -41.50 7.25 -23.17
CA GLU A 397 -42.64 7.32 -24.12
C GLU A 397 -43.89 7.88 -23.42
N ARG A 398 -44.23 7.37 -22.24
CA ARG A 398 -45.37 7.87 -21.44
C ARG A 398 -45.19 9.35 -21.07
N TRP A 399 -43.98 9.77 -20.77
CA TRP A 399 -43.70 11.15 -20.41
C TRP A 399 -43.82 12.06 -21.63
N GLN A 400 -43.34 11.63 -22.80
CA GLN A 400 -43.51 12.37 -24.08
C GLN A 400 -44.98 12.49 -24.50
N GLU A 401 -45.73 11.43 -24.36
CA GLU A 401 -47.19 11.45 -24.58
C GLU A 401 -47.91 12.45 -23.68
N ARG A 402 -47.54 12.50 -22.39
CA ARG A 402 -48.10 13.47 -21.45
C ARG A 402 -47.73 14.91 -21.81
N GLN A 403 -46.52 15.15 -22.25
CA GLN A 403 -46.07 16.46 -22.70
C GLN A 403 -46.84 16.90 -24.00
N SER A 404 -46.98 15.98 -24.95
CA SER A 404 -47.74 16.23 -26.19
C SER A 404 -49.22 16.55 -25.94
N LYS A 405 -49.86 15.78 -25.03
CA LYS A 405 -51.23 16.05 -24.59
C LYS A 405 -51.36 17.44 -23.94
N ARG A 406 -50.50 17.79 -23.04
CA ARG A 406 -50.48 19.12 -22.40
C ARG A 406 -50.26 20.26 -23.39
N SER A 407 -49.42 20.05 -24.40
CA SER A 407 -49.22 21.05 -25.47
C SER A 407 -50.47 21.23 -26.35
N ASN A 408 -51.14 20.13 -26.70
CA ASN A 408 -52.39 20.15 -27.45
C ASN A 408 -53.55 20.78 -26.66
N ASP A 409 -53.70 20.45 -25.38
CA ASP A 409 -54.70 21.05 -24.50
C ASP A 409 -54.53 22.58 -24.37
N ASN A 410 -53.26 23.05 -24.26
CA ASN A 410 -52.95 24.47 -24.22
C ASN A 410 -53.28 25.16 -25.55
N ILE A 411 -53.00 24.52 -26.70
CA ILE A 411 -53.34 25.05 -28.04
C ILE A 411 -54.85 25.12 -28.19
N THR A 412 -55.60 24.09 -27.80
CA THR A 412 -57.05 24.04 -27.85
C THR A 412 -57.68 25.12 -26.98
N THR A 413 -57.15 25.32 -25.76
CA THR A 413 -57.63 26.38 -24.84
C THR A 413 -57.37 27.77 -25.39
N VAL A 414 -56.21 28.04 -26.01
CA VAL A 414 -55.90 29.32 -26.63
C VAL A 414 -56.79 29.57 -27.85
N THR A 415 -57.04 28.55 -28.69
CA THR A 415 -57.92 28.67 -29.86
C THR A 415 -59.35 28.93 -29.42
N THR A 416 -59.87 28.29 -28.40
CA THR A 416 -61.23 28.50 -27.87
C THR A 416 -61.35 29.90 -27.26
N THR A 417 -60.34 30.43 -26.60
CA THR A 417 -60.34 31.78 -26.03
C THR A 417 -60.34 32.85 -27.16
N VAL A 418 -59.62 32.65 -28.24
CA VAL A 418 -59.53 33.57 -29.35
C VAL A 418 -60.86 33.58 -30.13
N VAL A 419 -61.55 32.46 -30.36
CA VAL A 419 -62.88 32.38 -31.02
C VAL A 419 -63.95 33.05 -30.17
N HIS A 420 -63.90 32.96 -28.83
CA HIS A 420 -64.89 33.63 -27.96
C HIS A 420 -64.72 35.13 -27.88
N SER A 421 -63.54 35.70 -28.14
CA SER A 421 -63.27 37.10 -28.11
C SER A 421 -63.71 37.84 -29.44
N GLN A 422 -63.95 37.09 -30.53
CA GLN A 422 -64.44 37.66 -31.83
C GLN A 422 -65.95 37.76 -31.96
N ASN A 423 -66.76 37.22 -31.01
CA ASN A 423 -68.23 37.22 -31.05
C ASN A 423 -68.86 38.17 -30.02
N ILE A 424 -68.36 39.38 -29.87
CA ILE A 424 -69.04 40.43 -29.10
C ILE A 424 -69.88 41.23 -30.07
N PRO A 425 -71.24 41.25 -30.01
CA PRO A 425 -72.08 42.07 -30.88
C PRO A 425 -71.96 43.54 -30.51
N THR A 426 -71.58 44.36 -31.49
CA THR A 426 -71.60 45.81 -31.37
C THR A 426 -73.10 46.29 -31.28
N SER A 427 -73.48 46.73 -30.06
CA SER A 427 -74.75 47.40 -29.86
C SER A 427 -74.78 48.79 -30.58
N GLN A 428 -75.64 48.96 -31.56
CA GLN A 428 -75.95 50.25 -32.13
C GLN A 428 -76.70 51.14 -31.13
N SER A 429 -76.14 52.25 -30.81
CA SER A 429 -76.88 53.36 -30.15
C SER A 429 -77.57 54.22 -31.20
N THR A 430 -78.86 54.09 -31.28
CA THR A 430 -79.71 55.06 -31.96
C THR A 430 -79.88 56.26 -31.07
N GLY A 431 -79.36 57.40 -31.51
CA GLY A 431 -79.67 58.67 -30.91
C GLY A 431 -80.97 59.23 -31.56
N GLU A 432 -81.75 59.82 -30.73
CA GLU A 432 -82.79 60.75 -31.18
C GLU A 432 -82.74 62.01 -30.34
N PRO A 433 -83.05 63.15 -31.00
CA PRO A 433 -82.81 64.48 -30.45
C PRO A 433 -83.99 65.00 -29.70
N LEU A 434 -83.72 65.77 -28.63
CA LEU A 434 -84.38 67.04 -28.29
C LEU A 434 -83.61 67.78 -27.21
#